data_8a275e1e7d22ad5b53db5b6d6350f4d7
#
_entry.id   8a275e1e7d22ad5b53db5b6d6350f4d7
#
_cell.length_a   1.000
_cell.length_b   1.000
_cell.length_c   1.000
_cell.angle_alpha   90.00
_cell.angle_beta   90.00
_cell.angle_gamma   90.00
#
_symmetry.space_group_name_H-M   'P 1'
#
loop_
_entity.id
_entity.type
_entity.pdbx_description
1 polymer ?
#
loop_
_entity_poly.entity_id
_entity_poly.type
_entity_poly.pdbx_seq_one_letter_code
_entity_poly.pdbx_strand_id
1 'polypeptide(L)'
;RLLQSARLTRQRYDALQIEGTNRRSPTEYELNRGKAIDALNADATRFADAELDWSIYSEQIQLADPTGVRARGLANYKRFFQLVRLFRSLMVDDVSVRHRLRVDDANGRIVICWYSTWRTSMAKKPIQIDAVSYYSLDDRGFVEAHEVDRVEINGKRRSPETAWERLQELVAGGPGQMYPA
;
A
#
# COMPACT_ATOMS: atom_id res chain seq x y z
N ARG A 1 -34.98 -36.58 32.78
CA ARG A 1 -33.66 -36.40 32.15
C ARG A 1 -33.73 -35.42 30.97
N LEU A 2 -34.72 -35.45 30.11
CA LEU A 2 -34.88 -34.53 28.93
C LEU A 2 -35.10 -33.06 29.33
N LEU A 3 -35.82 -32.76 30.40
CA LEU A 3 -36.05 -31.40 30.89
C LEU A 3 -34.81 -30.73 31.50
N GLN A 4 -33.89 -31.51 32.07
CA GLN A 4 -32.63 -31.01 32.58
C GLN A 4 -31.68 -30.65 31.42
N SER A 5 -31.61 -31.46 30.37
CA SER A 5 -30.84 -31.19 29.17
C SER A 5 -31.26 -29.92 28.49
N ALA A 6 -32.57 -29.67 28.31
CA ALA A 6 -33.11 -28.44 27.71
C ALA A 6 -32.79 -27.19 28.54
N ARG A 7 -32.79 -27.27 29.87
CA ARG A 7 -32.43 -26.13 30.74
C ARG A 7 -30.93 -25.80 30.64
N LEU A 8 -30.05 -26.77 30.57
CA LEU A 8 -28.61 -26.56 30.41
C LEU A 8 -28.26 -25.95 29.03
N THR A 9 -28.98 -26.37 27.99
CA THR A 9 -28.78 -25.82 26.65
C THR A 9 -29.25 -24.34 26.59
N ARG A 10 -30.38 -24.03 27.23
CA ARG A 10 -30.87 -22.64 27.30
C ARG A 10 -29.93 -21.72 28.11
N GLN A 11 -29.43 -22.20 29.27
CA GLN A 11 -28.45 -21.46 30.06
C GLN A 11 -27.14 -21.19 29.33
N ARG A 12 -26.66 -22.13 28.50
CA ARG A 12 -25.50 -21.91 27.62
C ARG A 12 -25.77 -20.90 26.52
N TYR A 13 -26.97 -20.92 25.95
CA TYR A 13 -27.38 -19.96 24.93
C TYR A 13 -27.48 -18.54 25.50
N ASP A 14 -28.07 -18.38 26.68
CA ASP A 14 -28.20 -17.12 27.38
C ASP A 14 -26.81 -16.58 27.81
N ALA A 15 -25.89 -17.43 28.25
CA ALA A 15 -24.52 -17.06 28.58
C ALA A 15 -23.73 -16.57 27.35
N LEU A 16 -23.87 -17.22 26.19
CA LEU A 16 -23.25 -16.79 24.93
C LEU A 16 -23.83 -15.47 24.41
N GLN A 17 -25.09 -15.18 24.67
CA GLN A 17 -25.74 -13.91 24.35
C GLN A 17 -25.23 -12.77 25.26
N ILE A 18 -24.96 -13.05 26.54
CA ILE A 18 -24.44 -12.07 27.50
C ILE A 18 -22.98 -11.71 27.22
N GLU A 19 -22.15 -12.64 26.78
CA GLU A 19 -20.77 -12.37 26.34
C GLU A 19 -20.72 -11.53 25.04
N GLY A 20 -21.76 -11.59 24.18
CA GLY A 20 -21.88 -10.81 22.95
C GLY A 20 -22.26 -9.33 23.17
N THR A 21 -22.80 -8.95 24.33
CA THR A 21 -23.39 -7.61 24.57
C THR A 21 -22.44 -6.57 25.15
N ASN A 22 -21.19 -6.93 25.47
CA ASN A 22 -20.21 -5.99 26.03
C ASN A 22 -19.11 -5.61 25.01
N ARG A 23 -19.40 -5.63 23.70
CA ARG A 23 -18.49 -5.07 22.69
C ARG A 23 -18.68 -3.56 22.70
N ARG A 24 -17.68 -2.87 23.24
CA ARG A 24 -17.53 -1.43 23.07
C ARG A 24 -17.70 -1.06 21.59
N SER A 25 -18.51 -0.06 21.30
CA SER A 25 -18.59 0.49 19.94
C SER A 25 -17.18 0.93 19.49
N PRO A 26 -16.78 0.63 18.27
CA PRO A 26 -15.48 1.03 17.78
C PRO A 26 -15.35 2.57 17.80
N THR A 27 -14.19 3.06 18.12
CA THR A 27 -13.86 4.48 18.07
C THR A 27 -13.77 4.96 16.61
N GLU A 28 -13.83 6.27 16.39
CA GLU A 28 -13.61 6.86 15.05
C GLU A 28 -12.25 6.41 14.47
N TYR A 29 -11.21 6.43 15.28
CA TYR A 29 -9.88 5.93 14.91
C TYR A 29 -9.90 4.48 14.42
N GLU A 30 -10.55 3.59 15.18
CA GLU A 30 -10.62 2.16 14.83
C GLU A 30 -11.39 1.94 13.51
N LEU A 31 -12.44 2.72 13.27
CA LEU A 31 -13.20 2.66 12.01
C LEU A 31 -12.38 3.16 10.82
N ASN A 32 -11.73 4.31 10.97
CA ASN A 32 -10.91 4.90 9.90
C ASN A 32 -9.67 4.03 9.61
N ARG A 33 -9.01 3.51 10.65
CA ARG A 33 -7.91 2.55 10.50
C ARG A 33 -8.36 1.29 9.74
N GLY A 34 -9.52 0.74 10.05
CA GLY A 34 -10.09 -0.40 9.32
C GLY A 34 -10.28 -0.08 7.84
N LYS A 35 -10.91 1.06 7.53
CA LYS A 35 -11.07 1.54 6.15
C LYS A 35 -9.73 1.72 5.43
N ALA A 36 -8.73 2.29 6.13
CA ALA A 36 -7.40 2.49 5.56
C ALA A 36 -6.75 1.15 5.19
N ILE A 37 -6.85 0.14 6.05
CA ILE A 37 -6.31 -1.21 5.77
C ILE A 37 -6.99 -1.80 4.54
N ASP A 38 -8.32 -1.77 4.47
CA ASP A 38 -9.09 -2.35 3.38
C ASP A 38 -8.81 -1.63 2.05
N ALA A 39 -8.81 -0.29 2.05
CA ALA A 39 -8.55 0.52 0.86
C ALA A 39 -7.11 0.34 0.37
N LEU A 40 -6.11 0.40 1.25
CA LEU A 40 -4.71 0.17 0.90
C LEU A 40 -4.47 -1.23 0.33
N ASN A 41 -5.14 -2.24 0.88
CA ASN A 41 -5.07 -3.60 0.36
C ASN A 41 -5.66 -3.72 -1.05
N ALA A 42 -6.81 -3.08 -1.29
CA ALA A 42 -7.45 -3.07 -2.61
C ALA A 42 -6.64 -2.26 -3.65
N ASP A 43 -6.09 -1.11 -3.23
CA ASP A 43 -5.38 -0.18 -4.11
C ASP A 43 -3.97 -0.65 -4.50
N ALA A 44 -3.33 -1.48 -3.64
CA ALA A 44 -1.96 -1.94 -3.85
C ALA A 44 -1.73 -2.70 -5.17
N THR A 45 -2.75 -3.34 -5.74
CA THR A 45 -2.63 -4.05 -7.03
C THR A 45 -2.97 -3.20 -8.24
N ARG A 46 -3.61 -2.04 -8.05
CA ARG A 46 -4.18 -1.24 -9.14
C ARG A 46 -3.68 0.20 -9.19
N PHE A 47 -2.74 0.59 -8.33
CA PHE A 47 -2.28 1.98 -8.22
C PHE A 47 -1.79 2.60 -9.54
N ALA A 48 -1.31 1.75 -10.46
CA ALA A 48 -0.82 2.18 -11.76
C ALA A 48 -1.94 2.27 -12.84
N ASP A 49 -3.09 1.63 -12.62
CA ASP A 49 -4.15 1.50 -13.63
C ASP A 49 -5.46 2.18 -13.25
N ALA A 50 -5.76 2.32 -11.96
CA ALA A 50 -7.03 2.84 -11.47
C ALA A 50 -6.87 3.98 -10.47
N GLU A 51 -7.95 4.69 -10.24
CA GLU A 51 -8.03 5.70 -9.18
C GLU A 51 -8.03 5.02 -7.80
N LEU A 52 -7.29 5.63 -6.86
CA LEU A 52 -7.19 5.16 -5.49
C LEU A 52 -8.34 5.70 -4.63
N ASP A 53 -8.60 5.07 -3.51
CA ASP A 53 -9.56 5.59 -2.53
C ASP A 53 -8.93 6.74 -1.72
N TRP A 54 -9.19 7.97 -2.15
CA TRP A 54 -8.63 9.17 -1.52
C TRP A 54 -9.27 9.49 -0.16
N SER A 55 -10.37 8.85 0.21
CA SER A 55 -11.10 9.14 1.46
C SER A 55 -10.34 8.71 2.73
N ILE A 56 -9.34 7.85 2.58
CA ILE A 56 -8.53 7.36 3.70
C ILE A 56 -7.33 8.24 4.04
N TYR A 57 -7.04 9.26 3.22
CA TYR A 57 -5.83 10.07 3.37
C TYR A 57 -6.14 11.41 4.05
N SER A 58 -5.23 11.83 4.92
CA SER A 58 -5.22 13.17 5.50
C SER A 58 -4.96 14.22 4.41
N GLU A 59 -5.57 15.40 4.55
CA GLU A 59 -5.28 16.55 3.68
C GLU A 59 -3.80 16.94 3.71
N GLN A 60 -3.08 16.58 4.78
CA GLN A 60 -1.67 16.90 5.00
C GLN A 60 -0.73 15.73 4.73
N ILE A 61 -1.21 14.67 4.06
CA ILE A 61 -0.42 13.51 3.68
C ILE A 61 0.95 13.89 3.11
N GLN A 62 1.99 13.17 3.54
CA GLN A 62 3.35 13.32 3.02
C GLN A 62 3.79 12.02 2.35
N LEU A 63 4.35 12.15 1.14
CA LEU A 63 5.08 11.08 0.48
C LEU A 63 6.56 11.31 0.69
N ALA A 64 7.26 10.33 1.21
CA ALA A 64 8.69 10.40 1.45
C ALA A 64 9.40 9.13 0.95
N ASP A 65 10.69 9.27 0.70
CA ASP A 65 11.65 8.20 0.51
C ASP A 65 12.89 8.48 1.38
N PRO A 66 13.89 7.58 1.47
CA PRO A 66 15.07 7.81 2.30
C PRO A 66 15.88 9.09 1.98
N THR A 67 15.62 9.75 0.86
CA THR A 67 16.29 11.00 0.47
C THR A 67 15.51 12.26 0.85
N GLY A 68 14.25 12.08 1.30
CA GLY A 68 13.41 13.15 1.82
C GLY A 68 11.98 13.15 1.32
N VAL A 69 11.27 14.23 1.60
CA VAL A 69 9.86 14.41 1.23
C VAL A 69 9.72 14.73 -0.26
N ARG A 70 8.92 13.93 -0.99
CA ARG A 70 8.66 14.07 -2.42
C ARG A 70 7.36 14.82 -2.74
N ALA A 71 6.35 14.67 -1.88
CA ALA A 71 5.11 15.41 -2.00
C ALA A 71 4.53 15.76 -0.63
N ARG A 72 3.88 16.91 -0.51
CA ARG A 72 3.15 17.34 0.68
C ARG A 72 1.76 17.78 0.28
N GLY A 73 0.77 17.33 1.05
CA GLY A 73 -0.64 17.58 0.87
C GLY A 73 -1.31 16.70 -0.17
N LEU A 74 -2.59 16.41 0.06
CA LEU A 74 -3.38 15.46 -0.72
C LEU A 74 -3.43 15.80 -2.21
N ALA A 75 -3.49 17.09 -2.57
CA ALA A 75 -3.50 17.51 -3.97
C ALA A 75 -2.21 17.10 -4.71
N ASN A 76 -1.04 17.29 -4.10
CA ASN A 76 0.24 16.90 -4.69
C ASN A 76 0.43 15.38 -4.69
N TYR A 77 -0.06 14.70 -3.66
CA TYR A 77 -0.07 13.25 -3.59
C TYR A 77 -0.92 12.63 -4.72
N LYS A 78 -2.13 13.18 -4.98
CA LYS A 78 -2.97 12.81 -6.12
C LYS A 78 -2.26 13.03 -7.46
N ARG A 79 -1.60 14.19 -7.64
CA ARG A 79 -0.83 14.49 -8.85
C ARG A 79 0.30 13.50 -9.09
N PHE A 80 0.99 13.08 -8.02
CA PHE A 80 2.03 12.05 -8.14
C PHE A 80 1.47 10.77 -8.75
N PHE A 81 0.37 10.23 -8.24
CA PHE A 81 -0.23 9.02 -8.80
C PHE A 81 -0.85 9.23 -10.19
N GLN A 82 -1.35 10.42 -10.50
CA GLN A 82 -1.79 10.77 -11.85
C GLN A 82 -0.62 10.69 -12.84
N LEU A 83 0.56 11.19 -12.45
CA LEU A 83 1.78 11.08 -13.28
C LEU A 83 2.22 9.62 -13.43
N VAL A 84 2.15 8.81 -12.38
CA VAL A 84 2.45 7.37 -12.46
C VAL A 84 1.52 6.68 -13.47
N ARG A 85 0.22 6.95 -13.41
CA ARG A 85 -0.77 6.39 -14.36
C ARG A 85 -0.57 6.88 -15.80
N LEU A 86 -0.31 8.17 -15.96
CA LEU A 86 -0.01 8.75 -17.29
C LEU A 86 1.24 8.08 -17.88
N PHE A 87 2.29 7.97 -17.09
CA PHE A 87 3.51 7.28 -17.47
C PHE A 87 3.24 5.83 -17.86
N ARG A 88 2.49 5.08 -17.02
CA ARG A 88 2.06 3.72 -17.29
C ARG A 88 1.33 3.62 -18.64
N SER A 89 0.38 4.52 -18.90
CA SER A 89 -0.42 4.48 -20.12
C SER A 89 0.37 4.76 -21.42
N LEU A 90 1.44 5.54 -21.31
CA LEU A 90 2.25 5.94 -22.48
C LEU A 90 3.43 4.99 -22.76
N MET A 91 3.98 4.39 -21.72
CA MET A 91 5.30 3.77 -21.82
C MET A 91 5.32 2.27 -21.48
N VAL A 92 4.24 1.75 -20.93
CA VAL A 92 4.22 0.38 -20.40
C VAL A 92 3.05 -0.39 -21.01
N ASP A 93 3.33 -1.52 -21.62
CA ASP A 93 2.32 -2.37 -22.27
C ASP A 93 1.51 -3.17 -21.24
N ASP A 94 2.17 -3.67 -20.19
CA ASP A 94 1.54 -4.50 -19.15
C ASP A 94 2.23 -4.31 -17.79
N VAL A 95 1.43 -4.29 -16.71
CA VAL A 95 1.90 -4.25 -15.32
C VAL A 95 1.22 -5.34 -14.52
N SER A 96 2.01 -6.14 -13.84
CA SER A 96 1.53 -7.10 -12.86
C SER A 96 2.06 -6.74 -11.48
N VAL A 97 1.17 -6.57 -10.51
CA VAL A 97 1.54 -6.24 -9.13
C VAL A 97 1.04 -7.33 -8.18
N ARG A 98 1.93 -7.78 -7.31
CA ARG A 98 1.61 -8.63 -6.16
C ARG A 98 2.02 -7.91 -4.90
N HIS A 99 1.29 -8.06 -3.83
CA HIS A 99 1.62 -7.41 -2.57
C HIS A 99 1.34 -8.32 -1.36
N ARG A 100 1.91 -7.92 -0.25
CA ARG A 100 1.63 -8.48 1.06
C ARG A 100 1.48 -7.34 2.05
N LEU A 101 0.29 -7.19 2.59
CA LEU A 101 -0.01 -6.22 3.65
C LEU A 101 0.16 -6.87 5.02
N ARG A 102 0.72 -6.16 5.96
CA ARG A 102 0.73 -6.46 7.39
C ARG A 102 0.52 -5.21 8.21
N VAL A 103 -0.05 -5.36 9.37
CA VAL A 103 -0.15 -4.29 10.37
C VAL A 103 0.98 -4.47 11.38
N ASP A 104 1.75 -3.42 11.60
CA ASP A 104 2.82 -3.34 12.58
C ASP A 104 2.30 -2.53 13.78
N ASP A 105 1.60 -3.19 14.69
CA ASP A 105 0.99 -2.56 15.86
C ASP A 105 2.03 -1.98 16.81
N ALA A 106 3.25 -2.54 16.86
CA ALA A 106 4.32 -2.05 17.71
C ALA A 106 4.79 -0.65 17.31
N ASN A 107 4.75 -0.33 16.01
CA ASN A 107 5.14 0.96 15.45
C ASN A 107 3.95 1.79 14.94
N GLY A 108 2.71 1.31 15.12
CA GLY A 108 1.49 1.97 14.66
C GLY A 108 1.42 2.16 13.14
N ARG A 109 2.01 1.25 12.35
CA ARG A 109 2.15 1.38 10.89
C ARG A 109 1.45 0.26 10.14
N ILE A 110 0.96 0.57 8.95
CA ILE A 110 0.54 -0.40 7.94
C ILE A 110 1.71 -0.55 6.97
N VAL A 111 2.12 -1.79 6.71
CA VAL A 111 3.29 -2.09 5.87
C VAL A 111 2.85 -2.90 4.66
N ILE A 112 3.21 -2.44 3.47
CA ILE A 112 2.96 -3.15 2.22
C ILE A 112 4.31 -3.47 1.57
N CYS A 113 4.63 -4.77 1.45
CA CYS A 113 5.69 -5.24 0.57
C CYS A 113 5.06 -5.49 -0.80
N TRP A 114 5.52 -4.83 -1.83
CA TRP A 114 4.98 -5.00 -3.17
C TRP A 114 6.07 -5.40 -4.16
N TYR A 115 5.65 -6.21 -5.13
CA TYR A 115 6.47 -6.79 -6.18
C TYR A 115 5.77 -6.53 -7.51
N SER A 116 6.40 -5.79 -8.40
CA SER A 116 5.79 -5.45 -9.67
C SER A 116 6.67 -5.84 -10.85
N THR A 117 6.03 -6.28 -11.93
CA THR A 117 6.67 -6.60 -13.19
C THR A 117 6.08 -5.71 -14.26
N TRP A 118 6.93 -4.93 -14.90
CA TRP A 118 6.58 -3.94 -15.92
C TRP A 118 7.10 -4.42 -17.27
N ARG A 119 6.22 -4.55 -18.24
CA ARG A 119 6.57 -4.89 -19.62
C ARG A 119 6.40 -3.67 -20.51
N THR A 120 7.41 -3.42 -21.33
CA THR A 120 7.39 -2.33 -22.31
C THR A 120 8.01 -2.83 -23.59
N SER A 121 7.42 -2.45 -24.73
CA SER A 121 7.95 -2.75 -26.06
C SER A 121 9.35 -2.20 -26.31
N MET A 122 9.77 -1.20 -25.53
CA MET A 122 11.09 -0.59 -25.61
C MET A 122 12.20 -1.41 -24.92
N ALA A 123 11.85 -2.29 -23.99
CA ALA A 123 12.80 -3.10 -23.24
C ALA A 123 12.73 -4.58 -23.65
N LYS A 124 13.87 -5.19 -23.92
CA LYS A 124 13.96 -6.63 -24.31
C LYS A 124 13.53 -7.58 -23.18
N LYS A 125 13.57 -7.13 -21.92
CA LYS A 125 13.23 -7.93 -20.74
C LYS A 125 12.30 -7.13 -19.83
N PRO A 126 11.37 -7.80 -19.13
CA PRO A 126 10.55 -7.14 -18.13
C PRO A 126 11.39 -6.47 -17.04
N ILE A 127 10.92 -5.33 -16.53
CA ILE A 127 11.52 -4.62 -15.42
C ILE A 127 10.82 -5.11 -14.15
N GLN A 128 11.57 -5.64 -13.19
CA GLN A 128 11.07 -6.03 -11.88
C GLN A 128 11.37 -4.90 -10.89
N ILE A 129 10.36 -4.47 -10.14
CA ILE A 129 10.49 -3.44 -9.11
C ILE A 129 9.86 -3.97 -7.83
N ASP A 130 10.68 -4.07 -6.81
CA ASP A 130 10.30 -4.52 -5.47
C ASP A 130 10.53 -3.37 -4.49
N ALA A 131 9.58 -3.13 -3.60
CA ALA A 131 9.73 -2.10 -2.57
C ALA A 131 8.87 -2.40 -1.34
N VAL A 132 9.11 -1.61 -0.30
CA VAL A 132 8.31 -1.62 0.93
C VAL A 132 7.74 -0.23 1.14
N SER A 133 6.43 -0.15 1.32
CA SER A 133 5.72 1.07 1.70
C SER A 133 5.30 0.98 3.17
N TYR A 134 5.53 2.04 3.91
CA TYR A 134 5.09 2.23 5.28
C TYR A 134 4.05 3.37 5.31
N TYR A 135 2.90 3.09 5.89
CA TYR A 135 1.84 4.07 6.06
C TYR A 135 1.63 4.34 7.55
N SER A 136 1.76 5.59 7.96
CA SER A 136 1.46 6.05 9.32
C SER A 136 0.11 6.75 9.34
N LEU A 137 -0.62 6.57 10.44
CA LEU A 137 -1.95 7.16 10.62
C LEU A 137 -1.88 8.31 11.62
N ASP A 138 -2.70 9.33 11.38
CA ASP A 138 -2.94 10.39 12.35
C ASP A 138 -3.80 9.89 13.54
N ASP A 139 -4.06 10.76 14.53
CA ASP A 139 -4.85 10.47 15.73
C ASP A 139 -6.33 10.18 15.45
N ARG A 140 -6.80 10.46 14.22
CA ARG A 140 -8.16 10.15 13.74
C ARG A 140 -8.20 8.88 12.87
N GLY A 141 -7.05 8.28 12.56
CA GLY A 141 -6.92 7.06 11.76
C GLY A 141 -6.84 7.27 10.25
N PHE A 142 -6.61 8.51 9.77
CA PHE A 142 -6.31 8.79 8.37
C PHE A 142 -4.82 8.62 8.08
N VAL A 143 -4.48 8.21 6.87
CA VAL A 143 -3.09 8.09 6.43
C VAL A 143 -2.47 9.47 6.30
N GLU A 144 -1.50 9.80 7.16
CA GLU A 144 -0.79 11.08 7.16
C GLU A 144 0.62 11.02 6.57
N ALA A 145 1.21 9.82 6.50
CA ALA A 145 2.51 9.62 5.87
C ALA A 145 2.57 8.32 5.07
N HIS A 146 3.21 8.39 3.91
CA HIS A 146 3.58 7.27 3.07
C HIS A 146 5.07 7.32 2.80
N GLU A 147 5.81 6.38 3.35
CA GLU A 147 7.25 6.24 3.15
C GLU A 147 7.53 5.04 2.26
N VAL A 148 8.29 5.23 1.18
CA VAL A 148 8.73 4.15 0.29
C VAL A 148 10.19 3.84 0.58
N ASP A 149 10.50 2.60 0.91
CA ASP A 149 11.86 2.14 1.23
C ASP A 149 12.21 0.87 0.45
N ARG A 150 13.48 0.49 0.52
CA ARG A 150 14.02 -0.77 -0.04
C ARG A 150 13.64 -1.00 -1.50
N VAL A 151 13.75 0.04 -2.32
CA VAL A 151 13.48 -0.09 -3.75
C VAL A 151 14.58 -0.92 -4.39
N GLU A 152 14.19 -2.03 -5.01
CA GLU A 152 15.06 -2.90 -5.81
C GLU A 152 14.56 -2.92 -7.25
N ILE A 153 15.45 -2.73 -8.20
CA ILE A 153 15.16 -2.84 -9.62
C ILE A 153 15.99 -3.98 -10.19
N ASN A 154 15.32 -5.01 -10.74
CA ASN A 154 15.94 -6.22 -11.27
C ASN A 154 16.89 -6.88 -10.26
N GLY A 155 16.47 -6.97 -8.99
CA GLY A 155 17.23 -7.57 -7.88
C GLY A 155 18.44 -6.77 -7.41
N LYS A 156 18.58 -5.52 -7.86
CA LYS A 156 19.64 -4.61 -7.39
C LYS A 156 19.01 -3.51 -6.54
N ARG A 157 19.41 -3.45 -5.29
CA ARG A 157 19.01 -2.36 -4.39
C ARG A 157 19.49 -1.03 -4.97
N ARG A 158 18.60 -0.06 -5.01
CA ARG A 158 18.89 1.29 -5.51
C ARG A 158 18.66 2.29 -4.39
N SER A 159 19.48 3.34 -4.35
CA SER A 159 19.06 4.51 -3.61
C SER A 159 17.83 5.09 -4.32
N PRO A 160 16.87 5.65 -3.61
CA PRO A 160 15.64 6.17 -4.22
C PRO A 160 15.91 7.24 -5.30
N GLU A 161 16.95 8.06 -5.14
CA GLU A 161 17.37 9.02 -6.17
C GLU A 161 17.69 8.31 -7.49
N THR A 162 18.54 7.29 -7.42
CA THR A 162 18.93 6.53 -8.61
C THR A 162 17.82 5.60 -9.11
N ALA A 163 16.87 5.20 -8.26
CA ALA A 163 15.73 4.38 -8.69
C ALA A 163 14.80 5.17 -9.60
N TRP A 164 14.50 6.43 -9.27
CA TRP A 164 13.63 7.29 -10.07
C TRP A 164 14.32 7.71 -11.37
N GLU A 165 15.58 8.15 -11.30
CA GLU A 165 16.39 8.47 -12.48
C GLU A 165 16.51 7.25 -13.40
N ARG A 166 16.73 6.06 -12.83
CA ARG A 166 16.86 4.84 -13.62
C ARG A 166 15.56 4.37 -14.24
N LEU A 167 14.44 4.56 -13.59
CA LEU A 167 13.13 4.35 -14.20
C LEU A 167 12.94 5.27 -15.41
N GLN A 168 13.30 6.53 -15.28
CA GLN A 168 13.25 7.48 -16.40
C GLN A 168 14.17 7.07 -17.54
N GLU A 169 15.42 6.66 -17.25
CA GLU A 169 16.38 6.18 -18.27
C GLU A 169 15.89 4.91 -18.97
N LEU A 170 15.39 3.92 -18.22
CA LEU A 170 14.89 2.66 -18.77
C LEU A 170 13.73 2.90 -19.73
N VAL A 171 12.94 3.92 -19.46
CA VAL A 171 11.78 4.29 -20.24
C VAL A 171 12.14 5.18 -21.41
N ALA A 172 13.08 6.11 -21.25
CA ALA A 172 13.55 6.96 -22.31
C ALA A 172 14.38 6.22 -23.38
N GLY A 173 14.61 4.91 -23.23
CA GLY A 173 15.37 4.12 -24.20
C GLY A 173 16.87 4.47 -24.22
N GLY A 174 17.40 5.02 -23.12
CA GLY A 174 18.82 5.37 -23.01
C GLY A 174 19.73 4.15 -23.20
N PRO A 175 20.90 4.32 -23.83
CA PRO A 175 21.82 3.22 -24.13
C PRO A 175 22.26 2.56 -22.84
N GLY A 176 21.98 1.27 -22.69
CA GLY A 176 22.50 0.45 -21.64
C GLY A 176 24.03 0.55 -21.65
N GLN A 177 24.60 1.20 -20.65
CA GLN A 177 26.04 1.10 -20.43
C GLN A 177 26.37 -0.35 -20.20
N MET A 178 27.01 -0.96 -21.19
CA MET A 178 27.71 -2.23 -21.05
C MET A 178 28.83 -2.00 -20.03
N TYR A 179 28.69 -2.58 -18.85
CA TYR A 179 29.81 -2.73 -17.95
C TYR A 179 30.76 -3.76 -18.56
N PRO A 180 32.04 -3.48 -18.69
CA PRO A 180 33.06 -4.48 -19.09
C PRO A 180 33.08 -5.60 -18.03
N ALA A 181 33.37 -6.79 -18.51
CA ALA A 181 33.48 -8.06 -17.79
C ALA A 181 34.55 -8.02 -16.67
#